data_3c1e4594c6544da621e9e8d8d486f4f3
#
_entry.id   3c1e4594c6544da621e9e8d8d486f4f3
#
_cell.length_a   1.000
_cell.length_b   1.000
_cell.length_c   1.000
_cell.angle_alpha   90.00
_cell.angle_beta   90.00
_cell.angle_gamma   90.00
#
_symmetry.space_group_name_H-M   'P 1'
#
loop_
_entity.id
_entity.type
_entity.pdbx_description
1 polymer ?
#
loop_
_entity_poly.entity_id
_entity_poly.type
_entity_poly.pdbx_seq_one_letter_code
_entity_poly.pdbx_strand_id
1 'polypeptide(L)'
;MGEFSQIQRLLRILQILSSGRKVTTTELLHRFDGRVSLRTLQRDLLALSEAGIPLISEKTMANENAWTLMSRFRSFIPMPLETNEYLAAHILKANLKIFQKTPFEKEIQSLIDKIDQIVPEEVFLETESGKAQDLFENYSAGSFDYSPHGETINSLISAILHRNNCKVTYHNPYSGKEKSYPIEPETLVYYSGGLYLIAYLRKYEKFRLLAIQRIKKLDLKEDRFPKDHHFDPDLFWKNKFGLFSADPVDVKLQFSKEIRHHIEGRSWHHSQEIEINKDGDIILSMEVGLSPELISWIMGWSNHIHVLSPAELIDIIKSSHREALEKYK
;
A
#
# COMPACT_ATOMS: atom_id res chain seq x y z
N MET A 1 -9.81 19.29 33.90
CA MET A 1 -9.74 18.04 33.13
C MET A 1 -10.55 17.01 33.89
N GLY A 2 -11.69 16.58 33.35
CA GLY A 2 -12.62 15.71 34.03
C GLY A 2 -12.09 14.30 34.23
N GLU A 3 -12.39 13.70 35.38
CA GLU A 3 -12.22 12.28 35.63
C GLU A 3 -13.14 11.47 34.67
N PHE A 4 -12.61 10.38 34.11
CA PHE A 4 -13.44 9.45 33.35
C PHE A 4 -14.54 8.88 34.24
N SER A 5 -15.80 8.95 33.81
CA SER A 5 -16.87 8.22 34.47
C SER A 5 -16.62 6.71 34.41
N GLN A 6 -17.23 5.93 35.29
CA GLN A 6 -17.06 4.48 35.26
C GLN A 6 -17.44 3.88 33.91
N ILE A 7 -18.54 4.34 33.32
CA ILE A 7 -19.02 3.87 32.01
C ILE A 7 -17.98 4.16 30.91
N GLN A 8 -17.44 5.36 30.89
CA GLN A 8 -16.38 5.73 29.91
C GLN A 8 -15.14 4.84 30.05
N ARG A 9 -14.73 4.54 31.28
CA ARG A 9 -13.60 3.64 31.52
C ARG A 9 -13.89 2.21 31.04
N LEU A 10 -15.05 1.66 31.40
CA LEU A 10 -15.47 0.31 30.98
C LEU A 10 -15.49 0.18 29.47
N LEU A 11 -16.11 1.13 28.75
CA LEU A 11 -16.16 1.15 27.28
C LEU A 11 -14.74 1.23 26.68
N ARG A 12 -13.87 2.07 27.23
CA ARG A 12 -12.49 2.21 26.75
C ARG A 12 -11.65 0.95 27.00
N ILE A 13 -11.82 0.28 28.13
CA ILE A 13 -11.18 -1.02 28.39
C ILE A 13 -11.65 -2.06 27.34
N LEU A 14 -12.94 -2.14 27.10
CA LEU A 14 -13.51 -3.05 26.11
C LEU A 14 -12.96 -2.76 24.71
N GLN A 15 -12.91 -1.50 24.27
CA GLN A 15 -12.32 -1.10 22.99
C GLN A 15 -10.85 -1.55 22.85
N ILE A 16 -10.05 -1.37 23.90
CA ILE A 16 -8.65 -1.81 23.90
C ILE A 16 -8.55 -3.33 23.77
N LEU A 17 -9.35 -4.07 24.52
CA LEU A 17 -9.32 -5.54 24.55
C LEU A 17 -9.95 -6.18 23.32
N SER A 18 -10.82 -5.46 22.58
CA SER A 18 -11.41 -5.93 21.32
C SER A 18 -10.38 -6.13 20.20
N SER A 19 -9.24 -5.46 20.28
CA SER A 19 -8.12 -5.66 19.36
C SER A 19 -7.58 -7.10 19.36
N GLY A 20 -7.97 -7.90 20.36
CA GLY A 20 -7.54 -9.28 20.53
C GLY A 20 -6.08 -9.47 20.97
N ARG A 21 -5.37 -8.38 21.21
CA ARG A 21 -4.04 -8.43 21.79
C ARG A 21 -4.14 -8.70 23.28
N LYS A 22 -3.16 -9.43 23.83
CA LYS A 22 -2.98 -9.54 25.28
C LYS A 22 -2.41 -8.19 25.73
N VAL A 23 -3.10 -7.53 26.66
CA VAL A 23 -2.71 -6.22 27.17
C VAL A 23 -2.52 -6.35 28.70
N THR A 24 -1.36 -5.94 29.19
CA THR A 24 -1.06 -6.02 30.63
C THR A 24 -1.79 -4.93 31.40
N THR A 25 -1.91 -5.12 32.71
CA THR A 25 -2.55 -4.12 33.58
C THR A 25 -1.80 -2.80 33.55
N THR A 26 -0.48 -2.84 33.45
CA THR A 26 0.38 -1.63 33.33
C THR A 26 0.16 -0.92 31.99
N GLU A 27 0.07 -1.67 30.88
CA GLU A 27 -0.23 -1.09 29.57
C GLU A 27 -1.62 -0.45 29.52
N LEU A 28 -2.63 -1.08 30.17
CA LEU A 28 -3.95 -0.48 30.32
C LEU A 28 -3.89 0.84 31.10
N LEU A 29 -3.15 0.89 32.20
CA LEU A 29 -2.97 2.12 33.00
C LEU A 29 -2.33 3.23 32.15
N HIS A 30 -1.30 2.93 31.39
CA HIS A 30 -0.65 3.88 30.48
C HIS A 30 -1.63 4.51 29.49
N ARG A 31 -2.59 3.73 28.97
CA ARG A 31 -3.60 4.23 28.02
C ARG A 31 -4.66 5.14 28.65
N PHE A 32 -4.66 5.27 29.97
CA PHE A 32 -5.47 6.22 30.71
C PHE A 32 -4.68 7.46 31.16
N ASP A 33 -3.43 7.65 30.71
CA ASP A 33 -2.59 8.81 30.98
C ASP A 33 -2.44 9.12 32.48
N GLY A 34 -2.38 8.09 33.35
CA GLY A 34 -2.27 8.24 34.79
C GLY A 34 -3.54 8.76 35.48
N ARG A 35 -4.68 8.91 34.77
CA ARG A 35 -5.95 9.41 35.31
C ARG A 35 -6.77 8.34 36.04
N VAL A 36 -6.30 7.12 36.07
CA VAL A 36 -6.97 5.98 36.71
C VAL A 36 -5.97 5.26 37.59
N SER A 37 -6.38 4.91 38.83
CA SER A 37 -5.53 4.13 39.72
C SER A 37 -5.58 2.66 39.36
N LEU A 38 -4.53 1.90 39.70
CA LEU A 38 -4.47 0.44 39.53
C LEU A 38 -5.69 -0.25 40.17
N ARG A 39 -6.05 0.15 41.38
CA ARG A 39 -7.20 -0.40 42.12
C ARG A 39 -8.51 -0.15 41.38
N THR A 40 -8.68 1.03 40.80
CA THR A 40 -9.88 1.37 40.00
C THR A 40 -9.96 0.51 38.76
N LEU A 41 -8.82 0.34 38.03
CA LEU A 41 -8.76 -0.48 36.83
C LEU A 41 -9.07 -1.96 37.11
N GLN A 42 -8.53 -2.50 38.21
CA GLN A 42 -8.80 -3.89 38.65
C GLN A 42 -10.27 -4.09 38.97
N ARG A 43 -10.89 -3.13 39.66
CA ARG A 43 -12.34 -3.15 39.96
C ARG A 43 -13.18 -3.07 38.69
N ASP A 44 -12.79 -2.25 37.72
CA ASP A 44 -13.46 -2.11 36.45
C ASP A 44 -13.36 -3.40 35.59
N LEU A 45 -12.22 -4.05 35.57
CA LEU A 45 -12.03 -5.36 34.92
C LEU A 45 -12.88 -6.48 35.58
N LEU A 46 -12.96 -6.46 36.89
CA LEU A 46 -13.81 -7.40 37.63
C LEU A 46 -15.29 -7.14 37.30
N ALA A 47 -15.73 -5.90 37.34
CA ALA A 47 -17.11 -5.52 37.00
C ALA A 47 -17.50 -5.93 35.56
N LEU A 48 -16.60 -5.82 34.59
CA LEU A 48 -16.83 -6.33 33.24
C LEU A 48 -17.00 -7.86 33.24
N SER A 49 -16.16 -8.58 33.98
CA SER A 49 -16.26 -10.04 34.09
C SER A 49 -17.55 -10.48 34.77
N GLU A 50 -17.96 -9.81 35.85
CA GLU A 50 -19.23 -10.03 36.56
C GLU A 50 -20.45 -9.71 35.68
N ALA A 51 -20.35 -8.72 34.79
CA ALA A 51 -21.35 -8.40 33.81
C ALA A 51 -21.45 -9.42 32.66
N GLY A 52 -20.69 -10.53 32.72
CA GLY A 52 -20.71 -11.60 31.71
C GLY A 52 -19.85 -11.35 30.50
N ILE A 53 -19.00 -10.32 30.51
CA ILE A 53 -18.01 -10.10 29.46
C ILE A 53 -16.87 -11.13 29.63
N PRO A 54 -16.62 -12.02 28.63
CA PRO A 54 -15.68 -13.11 28.79
C PRO A 54 -14.25 -12.63 28.64
N LEU A 55 -13.74 -12.05 29.71
CA LEU A 55 -12.33 -11.68 29.85
C LEU A 55 -11.49 -12.89 30.23
N ILE A 56 -10.35 -13.05 29.58
CA ILE A 56 -9.34 -14.05 29.91
C ILE A 56 -8.16 -13.32 30.52
N SER A 57 -7.72 -13.71 31.71
CA SER A 57 -6.50 -13.22 32.32
C SER A 57 -5.46 -14.33 32.39
N GLU A 58 -4.22 -14.03 32.01
CA GLU A 58 -3.08 -14.93 32.11
C GLU A 58 -1.91 -14.18 32.77
N LYS A 59 -1.13 -14.89 33.56
CA LYS A 59 0.09 -14.29 34.14
C LYS A 59 1.22 -14.28 33.09
N THR A 60 1.85 -13.13 32.95
CA THR A 60 3.07 -12.98 32.14
C THR A 60 4.29 -13.54 32.88
N MET A 61 5.42 -13.68 32.18
CA MET A 61 6.70 -14.05 32.83
C MET A 61 7.13 -13.07 33.92
N ALA A 62 6.68 -11.82 33.85
CA ALA A 62 6.91 -10.79 34.89
C ALA A 62 5.91 -10.86 36.06
N ASN A 63 5.12 -11.95 36.19
CA ASN A 63 4.07 -12.16 37.20
C ASN A 63 2.96 -11.09 37.20
N GLU A 64 2.80 -10.38 36.08
CA GLU A 64 1.75 -9.40 35.86
C GLU A 64 0.56 -10.05 35.11
N ASN A 65 -0.67 -9.60 35.39
CA ASN A 65 -1.84 -10.08 34.67
C ASN A 65 -1.93 -9.40 33.30
N ALA A 66 -2.00 -10.22 32.25
CA ALA A 66 -2.35 -9.79 30.89
C ALA A 66 -3.79 -10.24 30.59
N TRP A 67 -4.55 -9.33 30.02
CA TRP A 67 -5.97 -9.47 29.75
C TRP A 67 -6.24 -9.54 28.25
N THR A 68 -7.19 -10.36 27.86
CA THR A 68 -7.70 -10.44 26.48
C THR A 68 -9.18 -10.77 26.48
N LEU A 69 -9.87 -10.41 25.40
CA LEU A 69 -11.27 -10.76 25.19
C LEU A 69 -11.37 -12.05 24.36
N MET A 70 -12.29 -12.97 24.70
CA MET A 70 -12.51 -14.17 23.88
C MET A 70 -12.85 -13.78 22.44
N SER A 71 -12.32 -14.55 21.47
CA SER A 71 -12.38 -14.24 20.04
C SER A 71 -13.81 -13.97 19.52
N ARG A 72 -14.80 -14.73 19.97
CA ARG A 72 -16.20 -14.56 19.56
C ARG A 72 -16.87 -13.25 20.04
N PHE A 73 -16.27 -12.55 21.00
CA PHE A 73 -16.82 -11.30 21.55
C PHE A 73 -16.08 -10.05 21.03
N ARG A 74 -15.03 -10.22 20.24
CA ARG A 74 -14.24 -9.10 19.69
C ARG A 74 -15.00 -8.24 18.69
N SER A 75 -16.00 -8.83 18.02
CA SER A 75 -16.83 -8.15 17.02
C SER A 75 -18.01 -7.37 17.59
N PHE A 76 -18.18 -7.37 18.92
CA PHE A 76 -19.39 -6.79 19.57
C PHE A 76 -19.18 -5.34 20.03
N ILE A 77 -17.98 -4.79 19.97
CA ILE A 77 -17.69 -3.48 20.53
C ILE A 77 -17.76 -2.43 19.44
N PRO A 78 -18.69 -1.45 19.53
CA PRO A 78 -18.74 -0.37 18.55
C PRO A 78 -17.47 0.47 18.62
N MET A 79 -16.82 0.63 17.49
CA MET A 79 -15.73 1.59 17.30
C MET A 79 -16.39 2.91 16.88
N PRO A 80 -16.30 3.99 17.69
CA PRO A 80 -16.84 5.27 17.26
C PRO A 80 -16.06 5.73 16.01
N LEU A 81 -16.80 6.05 14.95
CA LEU A 81 -16.25 6.60 13.71
C LEU A 81 -16.69 8.06 13.60
N GLU A 82 -15.74 8.92 13.31
CA GLU A 82 -16.01 10.30 12.91
C GLU A 82 -16.35 10.37 11.41
N THR A 83 -17.06 11.42 10.99
CA THR A 83 -17.43 11.63 9.58
C THR A 83 -16.25 11.53 8.63
N ASN A 84 -15.10 12.12 8.99
CA ASN A 84 -13.90 12.09 8.16
C ASN A 84 -13.28 10.69 8.08
N GLU A 85 -13.36 9.88 9.12
CA GLU A 85 -12.87 8.49 9.11
C GLU A 85 -13.76 7.60 8.24
N TYR A 86 -15.07 7.82 8.30
CA TYR A 86 -16.04 7.14 7.43
C TYR A 86 -15.78 7.47 5.94
N LEU A 87 -15.63 8.76 5.60
CA LEU A 87 -15.29 9.19 4.24
C LEU A 87 -13.94 8.62 3.78
N ALA A 88 -12.93 8.59 4.67
CA ALA A 88 -11.62 8.01 4.36
C ALA A 88 -11.71 6.52 4.01
N ALA A 89 -12.59 5.75 4.68
CA ALA A 89 -12.82 4.34 4.33
C ALA A 89 -13.36 4.18 2.90
N HIS A 90 -14.30 5.04 2.47
CA HIS A 90 -14.83 5.03 1.11
C HIS A 90 -13.81 5.49 0.06
N ILE A 91 -12.95 6.46 0.37
CA ILE A 91 -11.81 6.84 -0.48
C ILE A 91 -10.87 5.66 -0.67
N LEU A 92 -10.55 4.93 0.40
CA LEU A 92 -9.71 3.73 0.34
C LEU A 92 -10.36 2.65 -0.53
N LYS A 93 -11.67 2.38 -0.35
CA LYS A 93 -12.43 1.44 -1.21
C LYS A 93 -12.32 1.80 -2.68
N ALA A 94 -12.51 3.07 -3.04
CA ALA A 94 -12.41 3.53 -4.43
C ALA A 94 -11.01 3.28 -5.02
N ASN A 95 -9.95 3.42 -4.21
CA ASN A 95 -8.58 3.15 -4.65
C ASN A 95 -8.23 1.65 -4.76
N LEU A 96 -9.04 0.77 -4.15
CA LEU A 96 -8.84 -0.68 -4.18
C LEU A 96 -9.54 -1.37 -5.35
N LYS A 97 -10.02 -0.62 -6.36
CA LYS A 97 -10.66 -1.18 -7.59
C LYS A 97 -9.79 -2.21 -8.32
N ILE A 98 -8.46 -2.18 -8.16
CA ILE A 98 -7.54 -3.18 -8.71
C ILE A 98 -7.86 -4.62 -8.25
N PHE A 99 -8.51 -4.77 -7.10
CA PHE A 99 -8.92 -6.07 -6.53
C PHE A 99 -10.34 -6.48 -6.93
N GLN A 100 -11.02 -5.72 -7.81
CA GLN A 100 -12.36 -6.11 -8.32
C GLN A 100 -12.29 -7.48 -9.00
N LYS A 101 -13.35 -8.27 -8.82
CA LYS A 101 -13.47 -9.66 -9.31
C LYS A 101 -12.38 -10.62 -8.79
N THR A 102 -11.61 -10.22 -7.78
CA THR A 102 -10.75 -11.12 -7.03
C THR A 102 -11.42 -11.54 -5.71
N PRO A 103 -10.94 -12.57 -5.00
CA PRO A 103 -11.48 -12.93 -3.68
C PRO A 103 -11.43 -11.77 -2.67
N PHE A 104 -10.46 -10.85 -2.78
CA PHE A 104 -10.34 -9.67 -1.94
C PHE A 104 -11.49 -8.67 -2.07
N GLU A 105 -12.18 -8.62 -3.20
CA GLU A 105 -13.34 -7.75 -3.36
C GLU A 105 -14.41 -8.02 -2.29
N LYS A 106 -14.66 -9.30 -2.02
CA LYS A 106 -15.64 -9.72 -1.00
C LYS A 106 -15.19 -9.31 0.41
N GLU A 107 -13.90 -9.43 0.71
CA GLU A 107 -13.35 -9.04 2.00
C GLU A 107 -13.39 -7.51 2.19
N ILE A 108 -13.06 -6.75 1.15
CA ILE A 108 -13.16 -5.28 1.14
C ILE A 108 -14.62 -4.86 1.32
N GLN A 109 -15.56 -5.46 0.58
CA GLN A 109 -16.97 -5.15 0.71
C GLN A 109 -17.48 -5.49 2.11
N SER A 110 -17.15 -6.67 2.65
CA SER A 110 -17.50 -7.07 4.01
C SER A 110 -16.97 -6.10 5.07
N LEU A 111 -15.77 -5.54 4.86
CA LEU A 111 -15.20 -4.52 5.75
C LEU A 111 -16.03 -3.23 5.70
N ILE A 112 -16.34 -2.75 4.52
CA ILE A 112 -17.15 -1.54 4.32
C ILE A 112 -18.56 -1.73 4.89
N ASP A 113 -19.22 -2.86 4.63
CA ASP A 113 -20.55 -3.17 5.18
C ASP A 113 -20.56 -3.14 6.73
N LYS A 114 -19.48 -3.59 7.37
CA LYS A 114 -19.33 -3.49 8.83
C LYS A 114 -19.16 -2.04 9.29
N ILE A 115 -18.39 -1.25 8.53
CA ILE A 115 -18.22 0.19 8.81
C ILE A 115 -19.57 0.90 8.67
N ASP A 116 -20.31 0.64 7.60
CA ASP A 116 -21.63 1.23 7.35
C ASP A 116 -22.65 0.88 8.45
N GLN A 117 -22.52 -0.31 9.09
CA GLN A 117 -23.41 -0.73 10.18
C GLN A 117 -23.10 -0.08 11.52
N ILE A 118 -21.90 0.42 11.74
CA ILE A 118 -21.46 0.99 13.03
C ILE A 118 -21.34 2.51 13.00
N VAL A 119 -21.48 3.12 11.84
CA VAL A 119 -21.42 4.58 11.70
C VAL A 119 -22.63 5.21 12.41
N PRO A 120 -22.46 6.32 13.16
CA PRO A 120 -23.56 7.04 13.78
C PRO A 120 -24.58 7.53 12.74
N GLU A 121 -25.86 7.50 13.10
CA GLU A 121 -26.96 7.93 12.20
C GLU A 121 -26.76 9.36 11.68
N GLU A 122 -26.24 10.26 12.50
CA GLU A 122 -25.92 11.65 12.13
C GLU A 122 -24.93 11.69 10.97
N VAL A 123 -23.83 10.90 11.05
CA VAL A 123 -22.82 10.79 10.00
C VAL A 123 -23.39 10.16 8.73
N PHE A 124 -24.23 9.12 8.90
CA PHE A 124 -24.89 8.44 7.78
C PHE A 124 -25.83 9.38 7.03
N LEU A 125 -26.58 10.22 7.76
CA LEU A 125 -27.49 11.22 7.18
C LEU A 125 -26.74 12.39 6.53
N GLU A 126 -25.64 12.87 7.12
CA GLU A 126 -24.77 13.89 6.54
C GLU A 126 -24.17 13.46 5.19
N THR A 127 -23.88 12.17 5.03
CA THR A 127 -23.36 11.60 3.78
C THR A 127 -24.47 11.18 2.80
N GLU A 128 -25.73 11.65 3.02
CA GLU A 128 -26.91 11.34 2.21
C GLU A 128 -27.11 9.84 1.91
N SER A 129 -27.19 9.04 2.95
CA SER A 129 -27.69 7.64 2.88
C SER A 129 -27.04 6.79 1.77
N GLY A 130 -25.72 6.64 1.79
CA GLY A 130 -25.02 5.72 0.89
C GLY A 130 -24.37 6.37 -0.34
N LYS A 131 -24.52 7.67 -0.55
CA LYS A 131 -23.77 8.38 -1.62
C LYS A 131 -22.29 8.55 -1.32
N ALA A 132 -21.82 8.26 -0.09
CA ALA A 132 -20.39 8.24 0.21
C ALA A 132 -19.59 7.33 -0.75
N GLN A 133 -20.23 6.26 -1.26
CA GLN A 133 -19.63 5.38 -2.27
C GLN A 133 -19.41 6.09 -3.61
N ASP A 134 -20.26 7.06 -3.95
CA ASP A 134 -20.26 7.75 -5.25
C ASP A 134 -19.45 9.05 -5.21
N LEU A 135 -19.03 9.50 -4.02
CA LEU A 135 -18.22 10.71 -3.85
C LEU A 135 -16.80 10.58 -4.42
N PHE A 136 -16.29 9.35 -4.53
CA PHE A 136 -14.92 9.11 -4.92
C PHE A 136 -14.84 8.04 -6.00
N GLU A 137 -14.21 8.39 -7.09
CA GLU A 137 -13.92 7.45 -8.16
C GLU A 137 -12.43 7.47 -8.50
N ASN A 138 -11.81 6.28 -8.55
CA ASN A 138 -10.48 6.11 -9.10
C ASN A 138 -10.62 5.64 -10.55
N TYR A 139 -10.25 6.52 -11.49
CA TYR A 139 -10.17 6.18 -12.90
C TYR A 139 -8.72 6.03 -13.32
N SER A 140 -8.37 4.87 -13.86
CA SER A 140 -7.06 4.60 -14.45
C SER A 140 -7.25 3.91 -15.79
N ALA A 141 -6.84 4.57 -16.86
CA ALA A 141 -6.83 3.97 -18.18
C ALA A 141 -5.76 2.86 -18.26
N GLY A 142 -6.08 1.76 -18.94
CA GLY A 142 -5.13 0.66 -19.16
C GLY A 142 -4.90 -0.26 -17.96
N SER A 143 -5.81 -0.29 -16.99
CA SER A 143 -5.75 -1.22 -15.86
C SER A 143 -5.92 -2.66 -16.30
N PHE A 144 -5.17 -3.59 -15.67
CA PHE A 144 -5.33 -5.02 -15.89
C PHE A 144 -6.55 -5.58 -15.15
N ASP A 145 -7.21 -6.56 -15.76
CA ASP A 145 -8.20 -7.40 -15.07
C ASP A 145 -7.47 -8.53 -14.33
N TYR A 146 -7.51 -8.49 -12.99
CA TYR A 146 -6.90 -9.50 -12.13
C TYR A 146 -7.86 -10.62 -11.72
N SER A 147 -9.09 -10.65 -12.22
CA SER A 147 -10.04 -11.73 -11.90
C SER A 147 -9.48 -13.15 -12.15
N PRO A 148 -8.68 -13.42 -13.21
CA PRO A 148 -8.08 -14.74 -13.39
C PRO A 148 -6.90 -15.02 -12.43
N HIS A 149 -6.41 -14.02 -11.72
CA HIS A 149 -5.22 -14.11 -10.88
C HIS A 149 -5.52 -14.06 -9.37
N GLY A 150 -6.80 -14.10 -8.97
CA GLY A 150 -7.21 -13.95 -7.58
C GLY A 150 -6.56 -14.97 -6.63
N GLU A 151 -6.51 -16.25 -7.02
CA GLU A 151 -5.85 -17.30 -6.23
C GLU A 151 -4.33 -17.07 -6.12
N THR A 152 -3.71 -16.63 -7.20
CA THR A 152 -2.28 -16.29 -7.20
C THR A 152 -1.98 -15.15 -6.24
N ILE A 153 -2.82 -14.09 -6.24
CA ILE A 153 -2.68 -12.94 -5.34
C ILE A 153 -2.84 -13.39 -3.89
N ASN A 154 -3.87 -14.19 -3.57
CA ASN A 154 -4.09 -14.72 -2.23
C ASN A 154 -2.91 -15.56 -1.73
N SER A 155 -2.40 -16.44 -2.59
CA SER A 155 -1.25 -17.29 -2.27
C SER A 155 0.01 -16.45 -2.04
N LEU A 156 0.23 -15.39 -2.81
CA LEU A 156 1.35 -14.48 -2.62
C LEU A 156 1.24 -13.69 -1.32
N ILE A 157 0.05 -13.19 -0.98
CA ILE A 157 -0.16 -12.49 0.31
C ILE A 157 0.10 -13.44 1.48
N SER A 158 -0.41 -14.67 1.40
CA SER A 158 -0.12 -15.69 2.42
C SER A 158 1.39 -15.98 2.51
N ALA A 159 2.06 -16.12 1.36
CA ALA A 159 3.50 -16.36 1.32
C ALA A 159 4.30 -15.21 1.93
N ILE A 160 3.94 -13.96 1.67
CA ILE A 160 4.57 -12.78 2.27
C ILE A 160 4.36 -12.76 3.78
N LEU A 161 3.12 -12.95 4.25
CA LEU A 161 2.78 -12.93 5.68
C LEU A 161 3.50 -14.03 6.48
N HIS A 162 3.59 -15.24 5.93
CA HIS A 162 4.21 -16.40 6.60
C HIS A 162 5.67 -16.63 6.19
N ARG A 163 6.18 -15.83 5.23
CA ARG A 163 7.53 -15.92 4.67
C ARG A 163 7.81 -17.27 4.02
N ASN A 164 6.84 -17.84 3.35
CA ASN A 164 6.99 -19.09 2.64
C ASN A 164 7.75 -18.90 1.33
N ASN A 165 8.69 -19.81 1.07
CA ASN A 165 9.30 -19.93 -0.25
C ASN A 165 8.23 -20.25 -1.30
N CYS A 166 8.43 -19.75 -2.51
CA CYS A 166 7.58 -20.07 -3.64
C CYS A 166 8.41 -20.51 -4.85
N LYS A 167 7.80 -21.35 -5.70
CA LYS A 167 8.32 -21.57 -7.06
C LYS A 167 7.35 -20.95 -8.05
N VAL A 168 7.85 -20.02 -8.86
CA VAL A 168 7.07 -19.33 -9.88
C VAL A 168 7.41 -19.88 -11.26
N THR A 169 6.39 -20.09 -12.12
CA THR A 169 6.56 -20.21 -13.56
C THR A 169 6.14 -18.89 -14.17
N TYR A 170 7.08 -18.20 -14.79
CA TYR A 170 6.94 -16.83 -15.26
C TYR A 170 7.15 -16.72 -16.76
N HIS A 171 6.23 -16.05 -17.46
CA HIS A 171 6.33 -15.76 -18.88
C HIS A 171 7.17 -14.51 -19.11
N ASN A 172 8.28 -14.66 -19.84
CA ASN A 172 9.11 -13.54 -20.24
C ASN A 172 8.62 -12.94 -21.56
N PRO A 173 8.12 -11.70 -21.58
CA PRO A 173 7.54 -11.10 -22.79
C PRO A 173 8.54 -10.86 -23.92
N TYR A 174 9.82 -10.67 -23.58
CA TYR A 174 10.86 -10.38 -24.57
C TYR A 174 11.34 -11.64 -25.32
N SER A 175 11.39 -12.77 -24.63
CA SER A 175 11.84 -14.03 -25.21
C SER A 175 10.68 -14.96 -25.60
N GLY A 176 9.45 -14.66 -25.20
CA GLY A 176 8.28 -15.52 -25.35
C GLY A 176 8.35 -16.83 -24.56
N LYS A 177 9.39 -17.03 -23.74
CA LYS A 177 9.65 -18.29 -23.04
C LYS A 177 9.15 -18.25 -21.60
N GLU A 178 8.69 -19.38 -21.13
CA GLU A 178 8.39 -19.59 -19.71
C GLU A 178 9.61 -20.14 -18.98
N LYS A 179 9.86 -19.64 -17.77
CA LYS A 179 10.92 -20.12 -16.89
C LYS A 179 10.36 -20.33 -15.49
N SER A 180 10.76 -21.45 -14.89
CA SER A 180 10.41 -21.74 -13.49
C SER A 180 11.65 -21.56 -12.61
N TYR A 181 11.47 -20.82 -11.50
CA TYR A 181 12.54 -20.59 -10.54
C TYR A 181 11.99 -20.31 -9.14
N PRO A 182 12.78 -20.58 -8.08
CA PRO A 182 12.40 -20.26 -6.72
C PRO A 182 12.45 -18.74 -6.50
N ILE A 183 11.55 -18.25 -5.66
CA ILE A 183 11.48 -16.86 -5.23
C ILE A 183 11.15 -16.80 -3.73
N GLU A 184 11.56 -15.72 -3.09
CA GLU A 184 11.19 -15.31 -1.75
C GLU A 184 10.31 -14.06 -1.87
N PRO A 185 8.98 -14.18 -1.76
CA PRO A 185 8.06 -13.05 -1.93
C PRO A 185 8.23 -12.02 -0.81
N GLU A 186 8.36 -10.74 -1.17
CA GLU A 186 8.61 -9.67 -0.20
C GLU A 186 7.43 -8.72 -0.05
N THR A 187 6.96 -8.12 -1.14
CA THR A 187 5.82 -7.19 -1.11
C THR A 187 5.14 -7.07 -2.45
N LEU A 188 3.85 -6.70 -2.43
CA LEU A 188 3.08 -6.35 -3.62
C LEU A 188 3.13 -4.84 -3.85
N VAL A 189 3.26 -4.45 -5.12
CA VAL A 189 3.31 -3.05 -5.54
C VAL A 189 2.24 -2.81 -6.59
N TYR A 190 1.45 -1.76 -6.38
CA TYR A 190 0.56 -1.22 -7.40
C TYR A 190 1.25 -0.08 -8.14
N TYR A 191 1.30 -0.14 -9.46
CA TYR A 191 1.88 0.89 -10.29
C TYR A 191 1.15 0.99 -11.63
N SER A 192 0.67 2.18 -11.96
CA SER A 192 0.07 2.52 -13.26
C SER A 192 -0.91 1.48 -13.81
N GLY A 193 -1.91 1.08 -13.01
CA GLY A 193 -2.93 0.11 -13.39
C GLY A 193 -2.49 -1.35 -13.30
N GLY A 194 -1.24 -1.63 -12.91
CA GLY A 194 -0.66 -2.98 -12.78
C GLY A 194 -0.29 -3.36 -11.35
N LEU A 195 -0.38 -4.65 -11.04
CA LEU A 195 0.06 -5.23 -9.77
C LEU A 195 1.33 -6.05 -10.00
N TYR A 196 2.32 -5.81 -9.17
CA TYR A 196 3.64 -6.42 -9.25
C TYR A 196 4.04 -7.02 -7.91
N LEU A 197 4.83 -8.08 -7.97
CA LEU A 197 5.49 -8.67 -6.82
C LEU A 197 6.96 -8.25 -6.81
N ILE A 198 7.44 -7.72 -5.70
CA ILE A 198 8.87 -7.68 -5.41
C ILE A 198 9.23 -8.99 -4.72
N ALA A 199 10.17 -9.71 -5.30
CA ALA A 199 10.68 -10.96 -4.76
C ALA A 199 12.21 -10.98 -4.78
N TYR A 200 12.80 -11.59 -3.76
CA TYR A 200 14.23 -11.85 -3.72
C TYR A 200 14.55 -13.15 -4.47
N LEU A 201 15.52 -13.07 -5.34
CA LEU A 201 16.04 -14.22 -6.08
C LEU A 201 17.40 -14.61 -5.51
N ARG A 202 17.41 -15.56 -4.61
CA ARG A 202 18.62 -15.98 -3.87
C ARG A 202 19.79 -16.34 -4.78
N LYS A 203 19.52 -17.00 -5.93
CA LYS A 203 20.55 -17.33 -6.91
C LYS A 203 21.32 -16.11 -7.43
N TYR A 204 20.70 -14.95 -7.48
CA TYR A 204 21.27 -13.71 -8.04
C TYR A 204 21.51 -12.66 -6.95
N GLU A 205 21.15 -12.94 -5.70
CA GLU A 205 21.24 -12.03 -4.56
C GLU A 205 20.63 -10.65 -4.85
N LYS A 206 19.46 -10.66 -5.53
CA LYS A 206 18.80 -9.44 -6.00
C LYS A 206 17.30 -9.52 -5.86
N PHE A 207 16.70 -8.38 -5.52
CA PHE A 207 15.26 -8.17 -5.67
C PHE A 207 14.88 -7.95 -7.12
N ARG A 208 13.74 -8.53 -7.52
CA ARG A 208 13.17 -8.40 -8.85
C ARG A 208 11.68 -8.09 -8.78
N LEU A 209 11.22 -7.31 -9.77
CA LEU A 209 9.81 -7.07 -10.01
C LEU A 209 9.27 -8.12 -10.97
N LEU A 210 8.16 -8.74 -10.57
CA LEU A 210 7.43 -9.73 -11.36
C LEU A 210 6.00 -9.23 -11.54
N ALA A 211 5.58 -9.01 -12.79
CA ALA A 211 4.20 -8.63 -13.09
C ALA A 211 3.27 -9.82 -12.80
N ILE A 212 2.24 -9.62 -11.98
CA ILE A 212 1.35 -10.71 -11.55
C ILE A 212 0.68 -11.40 -12.74
N GLN A 213 0.22 -10.65 -13.74
CA GLN A 213 -0.43 -11.18 -14.93
C GLN A 213 0.48 -12.07 -15.81
N ARG A 214 1.79 -12.08 -15.55
CA ARG A 214 2.76 -12.95 -16.25
C ARG A 214 3.12 -14.20 -15.44
N ILE A 215 2.59 -14.35 -14.26
CA ILE A 215 2.73 -15.58 -13.45
C ILE A 215 1.76 -16.61 -14.00
N LYS A 216 2.28 -17.69 -14.57
CA LYS A 216 1.51 -18.81 -15.11
C LYS A 216 1.18 -19.86 -14.07
N LYS A 217 2.09 -20.05 -13.11
CA LYS A 217 1.92 -20.97 -12.01
C LYS A 217 2.69 -20.48 -10.80
N LEU A 218 2.10 -20.64 -9.63
CA LEU A 218 2.72 -20.37 -8.34
C LEU A 218 2.55 -21.61 -7.45
N ASP A 219 3.66 -22.21 -7.04
CA ASP A 219 3.69 -23.32 -6.10
C ASP A 219 4.20 -22.78 -4.74
N LEU A 220 3.32 -22.69 -3.77
CA LEU A 220 3.65 -22.33 -2.39
C LEU A 220 4.40 -23.50 -1.76
N LYS A 221 5.49 -23.21 -1.02
CA LYS A 221 6.28 -24.17 -0.29
C LYS A 221 5.96 -24.08 1.21
N GLU A 222 6.12 -25.18 1.92
CA GLU A 222 5.95 -25.21 3.38
C GLU A 222 7.14 -24.58 4.13
N ASP A 223 8.33 -24.64 3.51
CA ASP A 223 9.54 -24.06 4.06
C ASP A 223 9.52 -22.53 4.00
N ARG A 224 10.08 -21.94 5.07
CA ARG A 224 10.16 -20.48 5.21
C ARG A 224 11.56 -20.01 4.83
N PHE A 225 11.61 -18.87 4.15
CA PHE A 225 12.91 -18.23 3.89
C PHE A 225 13.44 -17.49 5.13
N PRO A 226 14.76 -17.48 5.35
CA PRO A 226 15.38 -16.82 6.51
C PRO A 226 15.29 -15.30 6.41
N LYS A 227 15.47 -14.61 7.56
CA LYS A 227 15.57 -13.12 7.64
C LYS A 227 17.02 -12.67 7.45
N ASP A 228 17.70 -13.17 6.44
CA ASP A 228 19.10 -12.87 6.16
C ASP A 228 19.30 -11.77 5.12
N HIS A 229 18.22 -11.30 4.51
CA HIS A 229 18.21 -10.11 3.67
C HIS A 229 17.13 -9.14 4.18
N HIS A 230 17.34 -7.87 3.93
CA HIS A 230 16.39 -6.79 4.27
C HIS A 230 15.99 -6.07 3.00
N PHE A 231 14.69 -5.99 2.77
CA PHE A 231 14.14 -5.15 1.71
C PHE A 231 14.03 -3.71 2.23
N ASP A 232 14.78 -2.83 1.59
CA ASP A 232 14.72 -1.40 1.82
C ASP A 232 13.99 -0.75 0.63
N PRO A 233 12.75 -0.28 0.81
CA PRO A 233 11.98 0.37 -0.26
C PRO A 233 12.68 1.60 -0.82
N ASP A 234 13.25 2.44 0.03
CA ASP A 234 13.88 3.69 -0.39
C ASP A 234 15.08 3.42 -1.28
N LEU A 235 15.92 2.46 -0.87
CA LEU A 235 17.06 2.03 -1.68
C LEU A 235 16.61 1.34 -2.98
N PHE A 236 15.55 0.55 -2.92
CA PHE A 236 15.04 -0.16 -4.10
C PHE A 236 14.51 0.79 -5.18
N TRP A 237 13.85 1.88 -4.78
CA TRP A 237 13.27 2.85 -5.70
C TRP A 237 14.19 4.02 -6.06
N LYS A 238 15.30 4.18 -5.33
CA LYS A 238 16.17 5.35 -5.37
C LYS A 238 16.55 5.83 -6.78
N ASN A 239 16.85 4.93 -7.70
CA ASN A 239 17.36 5.29 -9.03
C ASN A 239 16.36 4.95 -10.15
N LYS A 240 15.09 4.69 -9.80
CA LYS A 240 14.07 4.26 -10.75
C LYS A 240 13.11 5.38 -11.11
N PHE A 241 12.95 5.58 -12.40
CA PHE A 241 11.80 6.30 -12.93
C PHE A 241 10.80 5.26 -13.45
N GLY A 242 9.82 4.87 -12.60
CA GLY A 242 8.96 3.73 -12.87
C GLY A 242 9.48 2.41 -12.27
N LEU A 243 9.35 1.31 -12.99
CA LEU A 243 9.62 -0.04 -12.48
C LEU A 243 11.02 -0.56 -12.80
N PHE A 244 11.60 -0.11 -13.93
CA PHE A 244 12.90 -0.60 -14.39
C PHE A 244 14.04 0.16 -13.74
N SER A 245 15.12 -0.57 -13.47
CA SER A 245 16.36 -0.02 -12.92
C SER A 245 17.41 0.08 -14.02
N ALA A 246 18.09 1.21 -14.06
CA ALA A 246 19.32 1.41 -14.82
C ALA A 246 20.29 2.20 -13.95
N ASP A 247 21.55 2.30 -14.37
CA ASP A 247 22.52 3.11 -13.67
C ASP A 247 22.09 4.59 -13.71
N PRO A 248 22.14 5.30 -12.58
CA PRO A 248 21.69 6.68 -12.51
C PRO A 248 22.61 7.61 -13.28
N VAL A 249 22.01 8.57 -13.96
CA VAL A 249 22.68 9.66 -14.67
C VAL A 249 21.96 10.98 -14.43
N ASP A 250 22.65 12.09 -14.57
CA ASP A 250 22.07 13.42 -14.46
C ASP A 250 21.25 13.77 -15.71
N VAL A 251 19.94 13.72 -15.57
CA VAL A 251 18.98 14.08 -16.62
C VAL A 251 18.51 15.52 -16.42
N LYS A 252 18.61 16.33 -17.49
CA LYS A 252 18.04 17.68 -17.52
C LYS A 252 17.06 17.82 -18.68
N LEU A 253 15.85 18.23 -18.34
CA LEU A 253 14.71 18.35 -19.26
C LEU A 253 14.16 19.76 -19.18
N GLN A 254 13.99 20.41 -20.34
CA GLN A 254 13.36 21.70 -20.45
C GLN A 254 11.92 21.52 -20.96
N PHE A 255 10.95 22.03 -20.24
CA PHE A 255 9.54 22.03 -20.61
C PHE A 255 9.10 23.44 -20.96
N SER A 256 8.33 23.58 -22.06
CA SER A 256 7.80 24.86 -22.47
C SER A 256 6.84 25.43 -21.41
N LYS A 257 6.82 26.74 -21.28
CA LYS A 257 5.97 27.45 -20.31
C LYS A 257 4.47 27.17 -20.46
N GLU A 258 4.01 26.74 -21.64
CA GLU A 258 2.60 26.42 -21.91
C GLU A 258 2.12 25.25 -21.07
N ILE A 259 3.02 24.29 -20.74
CA ILE A 259 2.66 23.09 -19.94
C ILE A 259 3.19 23.17 -18.52
N ARG A 260 3.65 24.33 -18.08
CA ARG A 260 4.23 24.55 -16.75
C ARG A 260 3.38 23.97 -15.62
N HIS A 261 2.07 24.20 -15.66
CA HIS A 261 1.13 23.70 -14.64
C HIS A 261 1.00 22.18 -14.58
N HIS A 262 1.45 21.44 -15.58
CA HIS A 262 1.52 19.99 -15.54
C HIS A 262 2.78 19.46 -14.86
N ILE A 263 3.82 20.28 -14.77
CA ILE A 263 5.12 19.88 -14.21
C ILE A 263 5.27 20.38 -12.78
N GLU A 264 4.94 21.65 -12.51
CA GLU A 264 4.99 22.23 -11.17
C GLU A 264 4.04 21.54 -10.20
N GLY A 265 4.43 21.47 -8.95
CA GLY A 265 3.62 20.87 -7.89
C GLY A 265 3.53 19.35 -7.92
N ARG A 266 4.24 18.67 -8.84
CA ARG A 266 4.31 17.22 -8.90
C ARG A 266 5.69 16.71 -8.45
N SER A 267 5.68 15.58 -7.74
CA SER A 267 6.89 14.85 -7.42
C SER A 267 7.09 13.74 -8.44
N TRP A 268 8.06 13.90 -9.33
CA TRP A 268 8.40 12.93 -10.38
C TRP A 268 9.46 11.96 -9.91
N HIS A 269 10.44 12.45 -9.16
CA HIS A 269 11.52 11.66 -8.57
C HIS A 269 12.02 12.34 -7.30
N HIS A 270 12.53 11.56 -6.32
CA HIS A 270 13.00 12.10 -5.05
C HIS A 270 14.20 13.09 -5.19
N SER A 271 15.02 12.93 -6.26
CA SER A 271 16.17 13.79 -6.54
C SER A 271 15.83 14.97 -7.44
N GLN A 272 14.55 15.25 -7.71
CA GLN A 272 14.19 16.31 -8.64
C GLN A 272 14.52 17.69 -8.10
N GLU A 273 15.01 18.53 -9.00
CA GLU A 273 15.13 19.97 -8.82
C GLU A 273 14.39 20.68 -9.96
N ILE A 274 13.64 21.71 -9.64
CA ILE A 274 12.84 22.48 -10.61
C ILE A 274 13.31 23.92 -10.58
N GLU A 275 13.70 24.43 -11.74
CA GLU A 275 14.10 25.80 -11.95
C GLU A 275 13.27 26.42 -13.08
N ILE A 276 13.04 27.73 -13.04
CA ILE A 276 12.39 28.47 -14.11
C ILE A 276 13.45 29.33 -14.78
N ASN A 277 13.61 29.17 -16.09
CA ASN A 277 14.54 29.98 -16.86
C ASN A 277 13.99 31.39 -17.17
N LYS A 278 14.80 32.24 -17.81
CA LYS A 278 14.44 33.61 -18.12
C LYS A 278 13.24 33.72 -19.09
N ASP A 279 13.00 32.70 -19.90
CA ASP A 279 11.94 32.65 -20.90
C ASP A 279 10.60 32.11 -20.31
N GLY A 280 10.64 31.70 -19.05
CA GLY A 280 9.52 31.14 -18.31
C GLY A 280 9.35 29.63 -18.46
N ASP A 281 10.28 28.96 -19.16
CA ASP A 281 10.29 27.49 -19.26
C ASP A 281 10.80 26.86 -17.98
N ILE A 282 10.40 25.61 -17.75
CA ILE A 282 10.84 24.82 -16.61
C ILE A 282 12.03 23.95 -16.98
N ILE A 283 13.05 23.99 -16.16
CA ILE A 283 14.16 23.02 -16.17
C ILE A 283 13.94 22.04 -15.03
N LEU A 284 13.70 20.79 -15.36
CA LEU A 284 13.61 19.67 -14.41
C LEU A 284 14.92 18.88 -14.47
N SER A 285 15.63 18.84 -13.35
CA SER A 285 16.85 18.04 -13.19
C SER A 285 16.59 16.86 -12.27
N MET A 286 17.11 15.68 -12.60
CA MET A 286 16.94 14.44 -11.81
C MET A 286 18.18 13.55 -11.99
N GLU A 287 18.58 12.86 -10.91
CA GLU A 287 19.55 11.75 -10.96
C GLU A 287 18.78 10.42 -11.05
N VAL A 288 18.67 9.84 -12.25
CA VAL A 288 17.78 8.73 -12.53
C VAL A 288 18.29 7.84 -13.66
N GLY A 289 17.95 6.54 -13.62
CA GLY A 289 18.31 5.60 -14.68
C GLY A 289 17.53 5.83 -15.98
N LEU A 290 18.19 5.68 -17.13
CA LEU A 290 17.55 5.78 -18.46
C LEU A 290 16.68 4.55 -18.72
N SER A 291 15.50 4.53 -18.12
CA SER A 291 14.52 3.43 -18.23
C SER A 291 13.57 3.62 -19.42
N PRO A 292 12.96 2.53 -19.93
CA PRO A 292 11.88 2.62 -20.93
C PRO A 292 10.73 3.51 -20.49
N GLU A 293 10.40 3.53 -19.19
CA GLU A 293 9.34 4.38 -18.65
C GLU A 293 9.72 5.87 -18.72
N LEU A 294 10.96 6.21 -18.38
CA LEU A 294 11.44 7.60 -18.51
C LEU A 294 11.37 8.05 -19.96
N ILE A 295 11.87 7.21 -20.90
CA ILE A 295 11.84 7.51 -22.34
C ILE A 295 10.39 7.69 -22.82
N SER A 296 9.48 6.78 -22.46
CA SER A 296 8.07 6.86 -22.84
C SER A 296 7.40 8.10 -22.24
N TRP A 297 7.72 8.43 -21.00
CA TRP A 297 7.21 9.64 -20.33
C TRP A 297 7.68 10.92 -21.03
N ILE A 298 8.96 11.00 -21.38
CA ILE A 298 9.53 12.12 -22.16
C ILE A 298 8.83 12.25 -23.51
N MET A 299 8.69 11.15 -24.25
CA MET A 299 8.05 11.17 -25.57
C MET A 299 6.57 11.55 -25.51
N GLY A 300 5.88 11.28 -24.39
CA GLY A 300 4.50 11.69 -24.19
C GLY A 300 4.27 13.22 -24.17
N TRP A 301 5.31 14.00 -23.92
CA TRP A 301 5.24 15.47 -23.93
C TRP A 301 5.44 16.07 -25.32
N SER A 302 5.79 15.25 -26.30
CA SER A 302 5.91 15.66 -27.72
C SER A 302 6.84 16.87 -27.92
N ASN A 303 6.35 17.94 -28.55
CA ASN A 303 7.10 19.17 -28.84
C ASN A 303 7.24 20.13 -27.64
N HIS A 304 6.63 19.80 -26.51
CA HIS A 304 6.70 20.62 -25.29
C HIS A 304 7.91 20.30 -24.40
N ILE A 305 8.74 19.34 -24.79
CA ILE A 305 9.92 18.95 -24.04
C ILE A 305 11.18 19.00 -24.92
N HIS A 306 12.26 19.45 -24.31
CA HIS A 306 13.59 19.39 -24.88
C HIS A 306 14.55 18.72 -23.89
N VAL A 307 15.22 17.65 -24.29
CA VAL A 307 16.23 16.99 -23.50
C VAL A 307 17.53 17.76 -23.59
N LEU A 308 18.03 18.30 -22.48
CA LEU A 308 19.27 19.07 -22.42
C LEU A 308 20.48 18.16 -22.16
N SER A 309 20.30 17.15 -21.31
CA SER A 309 21.34 16.14 -21.00
C SER A 309 20.70 14.84 -20.47
N PRO A 310 21.40 13.70 -20.52
CA PRO A 310 22.70 13.48 -21.17
C PRO A 310 22.59 13.30 -22.69
N ALA A 311 23.72 13.34 -23.40
CA ALA A 311 23.78 13.16 -24.85
C ALA A 311 23.17 11.84 -25.32
N GLU A 312 23.42 10.74 -24.56
CA GLU A 312 22.84 9.43 -24.83
C GLU A 312 21.30 9.48 -24.88
N LEU A 313 20.64 10.16 -23.93
CA LEU A 313 19.19 10.32 -23.91
C LEU A 313 18.70 11.14 -25.10
N ILE A 314 19.43 12.21 -25.47
CA ILE A 314 19.11 13.01 -26.65
C ILE A 314 19.11 12.14 -27.91
N ASP A 315 20.10 11.27 -28.08
CA ASP A 315 20.20 10.39 -29.25
C ASP A 315 19.07 9.33 -29.28
N ILE A 316 18.73 8.75 -28.11
CA ILE A 316 17.60 7.84 -27.98
C ILE A 316 16.28 8.50 -28.40
N ILE A 317 16.01 9.70 -27.87
CA ILE A 317 14.78 10.45 -28.21
C ILE A 317 14.71 10.85 -29.68
N LYS A 318 15.84 11.33 -30.26
CA LYS A 318 15.92 11.65 -31.70
C LYS A 318 15.66 10.41 -32.58
N SER A 319 16.24 9.24 -32.24
CA SER A 319 16.01 7.98 -32.97
C SER A 319 14.54 7.59 -32.89
N SER A 320 13.98 7.59 -31.70
CA SER A 320 12.57 7.22 -31.48
C SER A 320 11.59 8.11 -32.26
N HIS A 321 11.84 9.41 -32.31
CA HIS A 321 11.02 10.33 -33.12
C HIS A 321 11.17 10.09 -34.62
N ARG A 322 12.36 9.79 -35.12
CA ARG A 322 12.56 9.42 -36.55
C ARG A 322 11.83 8.14 -36.90
N GLU A 323 11.99 7.10 -36.11
CA GLU A 323 11.31 5.82 -36.31
C GLU A 323 9.79 5.95 -36.28
N ALA A 324 9.27 6.81 -35.38
CA ALA A 324 7.85 7.11 -35.33
C ALA A 324 7.38 7.82 -36.58
N LEU A 325 8.11 8.84 -37.05
CA LEU A 325 7.78 9.60 -38.27
C LEU A 325 7.79 8.72 -39.52
N GLU A 326 8.72 7.77 -39.61
CA GLU A 326 8.80 6.84 -40.75
C GLU A 326 7.59 5.94 -40.91
N LYS A 327 6.85 5.65 -39.80
CA LYS A 327 5.61 4.87 -39.84
C LYS A 327 4.41 5.62 -40.44
N TYR A 328 4.52 6.93 -40.62
CA TYR A 328 3.47 7.78 -41.20
C TYR A 328 3.78 8.20 -42.65
N LYS A 329 4.90 7.77 -43.18
CA LYS A 329 5.24 7.90 -44.60
C LYS A 329 4.71 6.71 -45.41
#